data_1e762741adec3d7c2186ecfe29f81388
#
_entry.id   1e762741adec3d7c2186ecfe29f81388
#
_cell.length_a   1.000
_cell.length_b   1.000
_cell.length_c   1.000
_cell.angle_alpha   90.00
_cell.angle_beta   90.00
_cell.angle_gamma   90.00
#
_symmetry.space_group_name_H-M   'P 1'
#
loop_
_entity.id
_entity.type
_entity.pdbx_description
1 polymer ?
#
loop_
_entity_poly.entity_id
_entity_poly.type
_entity_poly.pdbx_seq_one_letter_code
_entity_poly.pdbx_strand_id
1 'polypeptide(L)'
;MRGTMMDFPLTLPHLLDRAGLLFARSEILSRCPRRTTSRTTYADFHRRARRLASALTRLGLRPGDRVSTMMWNHATYIHCFFGIPCAGGIINPLNLRLHPQELAAIANHAGSRFLIVDDALVTVYESLRAAGADFEKVIVNRYAGGDVPPGYLDYDELLAAEDDNFAYPKFDENDGASMFFTSGTTGCSKAVVYSHRSLVLHGLSLTMADCFALSHNDVVLPMAPLFHANSWGMPHVAAITGAKFILLGPNVDPESILDAIVEHGVTFASGVPTIWLNVLCALEKYPGRWKFAPLRALCGGSAPPVDLIRGLDKRGIHIMHAWGMTETSPLATAPLVKSHMQNYTEDALYEFRGKQGLAVPLVELRVMRPENPEDENCEATVEAPRDGKTPGELEVRGPWIASSYYNAPDQAHRWTADGWFRTGDVANMDEEGYIKIVDREKDLVKSGGEWISSVDLENTLMGHPAVKEAAVIGVPHPKWQERPLAAIVLKEDASATPEELRAYLAKTFAKWQLPDAFVFMNEIPRTSVGKFKKTALRAQFSNWSWD
;
A
#
# COMPACT_ATOMS: atom_id res chain seq x y z
N MET A 1 -32.22 26.12 0.18
CA MET A 1 -33.04 25.11 0.94
C MET A 1 -32.10 23.98 1.29
N ARG A 2 -32.01 23.56 2.55
CA ARG A 2 -31.24 22.36 2.94
C ARG A 2 -32.02 21.10 2.57
N GLY A 3 -31.33 20.00 2.27
CA GLY A 3 -31.95 18.69 2.09
C GLY A 3 -32.65 18.23 3.38
N THR A 4 -33.63 17.33 3.26
CA THR A 4 -34.44 16.81 4.38
C THR A 4 -33.93 15.45 4.88
N MET A 5 -32.68 15.08 4.52
CA MET A 5 -32.05 13.82 4.95
C MET A 5 -31.54 13.95 6.39
N MET A 6 -31.46 12.79 7.08
CA MET A 6 -30.90 12.72 8.42
C MET A 6 -29.45 13.20 8.42
N ASP A 7 -29.07 13.92 9.45
CA ASP A 7 -27.67 14.20 9.77
C ASP A 7 -27.08 12.97 10.50
N PHE A 8 -26.57 12.00 9.71
CA PHE A 8 -26.07 10.73 10.20
C PHE A 8 -24.57 10.60 9.89
N PRO A 9 -23.69 10.61 10.90
CA PRO A 9 -22.27 10.67 10.70
C PRO A 9 -21.69 9.33 10.18
N LEU A 10 -20.73 9.42 9.27
CA LEU A 10 -20.02 8.28 8.68
C LEU A 10 -18.90 7.83 9.64
N THR A 11 -19.22 6.96 10.60
CA THR A 11 -18.28 6.52 11.64
C THR A 11 -18.09 5.01 11.70
N LEU A 12 -16.92 4.57 12.19
CA LEU A 12 -16.54 3.15 12.27
C LEU A 12 -17.41 2.31 13.19
N PRO A 13 -17.98 2.82 14.32
CA PRO A 13 -18.95 2.06 15.11
C PRO A 13 -20.10 1.49 14.30
N HIS A 14 -20.64 2.23 13.33
CA HIS A 14 -21.72 1.73 12.47
C HIS A 14 -21.29 0.53 11.62
N LEU A 15 -20.05 0.53 11.13
CA LEU A 15 -19.50 -0.60 10.38
C LEU A 15 -19.27 -1.81 11.28
N LEU A 16 -18.76 -1.59 12.50
CA LEU A 16 -18.52 -2.64 13.47
C LEU A 16 -19.81 -3.34 13.89
N ASP A 17 -20.84 -2.54 14.25
CA ASP A 17 -22.15 -3.08 14.67
C ASP A 17 -22.85 -3.80 13.51
N ARG A 18 -22.78 -3.25 12.28
CA ARG A 18 -23.26 -3.93 11.07
C ARG A 18 -22.60 -5.29 10.89
N ALA A 19 -21.26 -5.37 11.03
CA ALA A 19 -20.51 -6.60 10.87
C ALA A 19 -20.96 -7.68 11.86
N GLY A 20 -21.08 -7.32 13.13
CA GLY A 20 -21.52 -8.24 14.19
C GLY A 20 -22.98 -8.67 14.05
N LEU A 21 -23.86 -7.76 13.62
CA LEU A 21 -25.29 -8.04 13.49
C LEU A 21 -25.63 -8.85 12.24
N LEU A 22 -25.09 -8.48 11.07
CA LEU A 22 -25.51 -9.07 9.80
C LEU A 22 -24.64 -10.25 9.37
N PHE A 23 -23.38 -10.28 9.78
CA PHE A 23 -22.39 -11.26 9.32
C PHE A 23 -21.80 -12.11 10.46
N ALA A 24 -22.53 -12.24 11.57
CA ALA A 24 -22.09 -12.90 12.80
C ALA A 24 -21.39 -14.26 12.60
N ARG A 25 -21.79 -15.03 11.57
CA ARG A 25 -21.29 -16.38 11.27
C ARG A 25 -20.13 -16.42 10.28
N SER A 26 -19.85 -15.32 9.59
CA SER A 26 -18.71 -15.23 8.68
C SER A 26 -17.39 -15.36 9.45
N GLU A 27 -16.34 -15.78 8.76
CA GLU A 27 -15.09 -16.19 9.40
C GLU A 27 -13.91 -15.28 9.00
N ILE A 28 -13.02 -15.06 9.96
CA ILE A 28 -11.68 -14.53 9.78
C ILE A 28 -10.71 -15.62 10.22
N LEU A 29 -9.94 -16.17 9.29
CA LEU A 29 -8.92 -17.17 9.56
C LEU A 29 -7.57 -16.51 9.71
N SER A 30 -6.82 -16.88 10.74
CA SER A 30 -5.47 -16.36 10.99
C SER A 30 -4.48 -17.51 11.09
N ARG A 31 -3.44 -17.48 10.27
CA ARG A 31 -2.33 -18.41 10.38
C ARG A 31 -1.32 -17.88 11.41
N CYS A 32 -1.11 -18.65 12.48
CA CYS A 32 -0.13 -18.32 13.52
C CYS A 32 1.31 -18.59 13.03
N PRO A 33 2.35 -18.07 13.72
CA PRO A 33 3.76 -18.29 13.34
C PRO A 33 4.15 -19.76 13.18
N ARG A 34 3.55 -20.64 13.98
CA ARG A 34 3.74 -22.11 13.93
C ARG A 34 2.93 -22.79 12.81
N ARG A 35 2.36 -22.02 11.88
CA ARG A 35 1.52 -22.49 10.77
C ARG A 35 0.21 -23.18 11.19
N THR A 36 -0.19 -23.09 12.43
CA THR A 36 -1.55 -23.46 12.87
C THR A 36 -2.53 -22.37 12.47
N THR A 37 -3.77 -22.74 12.19
CA THR A 37 -4.82 -21.77 11.80
C THR A 37 -5.78 -21.58 12.96
N SER A 38 -5.97 -20.37 13.41
CA SER A 38 -7.05 -19.97 14.32
C SER A 38 -8.24 -19.43 13.53
N ARG A 39 -9.42 -19.57 14.10
CA ARG A 39 -10.69 -19.22 13.48
C ARG A 39 -11.44 -18.27 14.41
N THR A 40 -11.85 -17.12 13.89
CA THR A 40 -12.62 -16.08 14.58
C THR A 40 -13.85 -15.77 13.76
N THR A 41 -15.03 -15.63 14.37
CA THR A 41 -16.24 -15.18 13.67
C THR A 41 -16.36 -13.64 13.71
N TYR A 42 -17.23 -13.09 12.86
CA TYR A 42 -17.55 -11.65 12.93
C TYR A 42 -18.31 -11.28 14.21
N ALA A 43 -19.04 -12.22 14.82
CA ALA A 43 -19.59 -12.04 16.16
C ALA A 43 -18.49 -11.88 17.21
N ASP A 44 -17.43 -12.71 17.12
CA ASP A 44 -16.25 -12.59 18.00
C ASP A 44 -15.49 -11.30 17.73
N PHE A 45 -15.30 -10.94 16.48
CA PHE A 45 -14.67 -9.67 16.07
C PHE A 45 -15.42 -8.48 16.70
N HIS A 46 -16.74 -8.40 16.53
CA HIS A 46 -17.57 -7.33 17.09
C HIS A 46 -17.43 -7.25 18.62
N ARG A 47 -17.60 -8.39 19.30
CA ARG A 47 -17.49 -8.49 20.76
C ARG A 47 -16.12 -8.05 21.26
N ARG A 48 -15.04 -8.59 20.66
CA ARG A 48 -13.66 -8.31 21.09
C ARG A 48 -13.26 -6.85 20.81
N ALA A 49 -13.69 -6.26 19.70
CA ALA A 49 -13.43 -4.84 19.41
C ALA A 49 -14.13 -3.93 20.44
N ARG A 50 -15.37 -4.24 20.84
CA ARG A 50 -16.09 -3.48 21.88
C ARG A 50 -15.43 -3.62 23.26
N ARG A 51 -15.04 -4.83 23.64
CA ARG A 51 -14.29 -5.08 24.88
C ARG A 51 -12.94 -4.36 24.89
N LEU A 52 -12.24 -4.31 23.74
CA LEU A 52 -11.01 -3.54 23.63
C LEU A 52 -11.27 -2.04 23.83
N ALA A 53 -12.35 -1.50 23.24
CA ALA A 53 -12.72 -0.10 23.43
C ALA A 53 -13.03 0.21 24.91
N SER A 54 -13.76 -0.67 25.60
CA SER A 54 -14.06 -0.57 27.03
C SER A 54 -12.76 -0.60 27.86
N ALA A 55 -11.91 -1.59 27.62
CA ALA A 55 -10.66 -1.77 28.35
C ALA A 55 -9.71 -0.57 28.19
N LEU A 56 -9.55 -0.06 26.97
CA LEU A 56 -8.71 1.11 26.72
C LEU A 56 -9.26 2.36 27.43
N THR A 57 -10.57 2.56 27.41
CA THR A 57 -11.23 3.66 28.13
C THR A 57 -10.99 3.54 29.64
N ARG A 58 -11.14 2.35 30.23
CA ARG A 58 -10.86 2.08 31.64
C ARG A 58 -9.37 2.29 31.99
N LEU A 59 -8.45 2.02 31.07
CA LEU A 59 -7.02 2.31 31.22
C LEU A 59 -6.69 3.79 31.09
N GLY A 60 -7.67 4.65 30.77
CA GLY A 60 -7.52 6.09 30.68
C GLY A 60 -7.21 6.63 29.28
N LEU A 61 -7.56 5.87 28.22
CA LEU A 61 -7.52 6.39 26.85
C LEU A 61 -8.52 7.54 26.71
N ARG A 62 -8.08 8.64 26.13
CA ARG A 62 -8.89 9.84 25.87
C ARG A 62 -9.13 10.00 24.37
N PRO A 63 -10.22 10.67 23.96
CA PRO A 63 -10.42 11.02 22.56
C PRO A 63 -9.19 11.73 21.96
N GLY A 64 -8.76 11.26 20.79
CA GLY A 64 -7.57 11.76 20.11
C GLY A 64 -6.23 11.19 20.59
N ASP A 65 -6.18 10.38 21.65
CA ASP A 65 -4.94 9.68 22.04
C ASP A 65 -4.56 8.64 20.99
N ARG A 66 -3.25 8.45 20.78
CA ARG A 66 -2.73 7.45 19.84
C ARG A 66 -2.35 6.18 20.57
N VAL A 67 -2.73 5.06 19.95
CA VAL A 67 -2.34 3.72 20.37
C VAL A 67 -1.50 3.10 19.26
N SER A 68 -0.21 2.91 19.52
CA SER A 68 0.66 2.19 18.59
C SER A 68 0.35 0.69 18.58
N THR A 69 0.55 0.06 17.43
CA THR A 69 0.43 -1.40 17.30
C THR A 69 1.66 -1.98 16.61
N MET A 70 2.17 -3.11 17.13
CA MET A 70 3.24 -3.92 16.54
C MET A 70 2.72 -5.34 16.37
N MET A 71 2.09 -5.61 15.24
CA MET A 71 1.35 -6.87 15.02
C MET A 71 1.51 -7.37 13.59
N TRP A 72 1.45 -8.69 13.42
CA TRP A 72 1.33 -9.33 12.12
C TRP A 72 -0.13 -9.31 11.63
N ASN A 73 -0.35 -9.66 10.35
CA ASN A 73 -1.71 -9.75 9.79
C ASN A 73 -2.48 -10.94 10.40
N HIS A 74 -3.32 -10.68 11.39
CA HIS A 74 -4.22 -11.65 12.02
C HIS A 74 -5.48 -10.96 12.60
N ALA A 75 -6.46 -11.75 13.06
CA ALA A 75 -7.77 -11.26 13.49
C ALA A 75 -7.69 -10.21 14.61
N THR A 76 -6.81 -10.38 15.61
CA THR A 76 -6.66 -9.39 16.70
C THR A 76 -6.23 -8.02 16.17
N TYR A 77 -5.45 -7.97 15.09
CA TYR A 77 -5.10 -6.70 14.48
C TYR A 77 -6.33 -6.00 13.88
N ILE A 78 -7.24 -6.77 13.24
CA ILE A 78 -8.53 -6.21 12.78
C ILE A 78 -9.36 -5.69 13.96
N HIS A 79 -9.35 -6.39 15.12
CA HIS A 79 -10.01 -5.88 16.33
C HIS A 79 -9.47 -4.49 16.73
N CYS A 80 -8.15 -4.27 16.64
CA CYS A 80 -7.51 -3.00 16.97
C CYS A 80 -7.93 -1.88 16.01
N PHE A 81 -8.09 -2.15 14.71
CA PHE A 81 -8.57 -1.17 13.73
C PHE A 81 -9.99 -0.65 13.99
N PHE A 82 -10.74 -1.34 14.82
CA PHE A 82 -12.07 -0.90 15.26
C PHE A 82 -12.12 -0.53 16.74
N GLY A 83 -11.57 -1.37 17.62
CA GLY A 83 -11.63 -1.14 19.06
C GLY A 83 -11.00 0.16 19.50
N ILE A 84 -9.84 0.52 18.94
CA ILE A 84 -9.16 1.77 19.26
C ILE A 84 -9.97 3.00 18.78
N PRO A 85 -10.39 3.10 17.50
CA PRO A 85 -11.21 4.20 17.05
C PRO A 85 -12.60 4.26 17.70
N CYS A 86 -13.22 3.12 18.00
CA CYS A 86 -14.51 3.09 18.71
C CYS A 86 -14.42 3.59 20.15
N ALA A 87 -13.23 3.60 20.76
CA ALA A 87 -12.96 4.26 22.04
C ALA A 87 -12.64 5.76 21.90
N GLY A 88 -12.59 6.29 20.68
CA GLY A 88 -12.16 7.66 20.38
C GLY A 88 -10.64 7.82 20.21
N GLY A 89 -9.88 6.73 20.23
CA GLY A 89 -8.45 6.75 19.99
C GLY A 89 -8.09 6.72 18.50
N ILE A 90 -6.81 6.94 18.21
CA ILE A 90 -6.25 6.88 16.86
C ILE A 90 -5.25 5.73 16.83
N ILE A 91 -5.51 4.69 16.00
CA ILE A 91 -4.55 3.61 15.83
C ILE A 91 -3.33 4.11 15.03
N ASN A 92 -2.13 3.84 15.54
CA ASN A 92 -0.85 4.13 14.89
C ASN A 92 -0.08 2.83 14.61
N PRO A 93 -0.29 2.18 13.48
CA PRO A 93 0.40 0.94 13.13
C PRO A 93 1.89 1.19 12.84
N LEU A 94 2.77 0.56 13.61
CA LEU A 94 4.20 0.65 13.43
C LEU A 94 4.69 -0.36 12.38
N ASN A 95 5.50 0.10 11.44
CA ASN A 95 6.04 -0.74 10.38
C ASN A 95 7.18 -1.63 10.90
N LEU A 96 6.89 -2.89 11.17
CA LEU A 96 7.78 -3.89 11.77
C LEU A 96 9.13 -4.11 11.07
N ARG A 97 9.29 -3.58 9.85
CA ARG A 97 10.50 -3.76 9.03
C ARG A 97 11.47 -2.57 9.11
N LEU A 98 11.10 -1.53 9.88
CA LEU A 98 11.96 -0.36 10.09
C LEU A 98 12.95 -0.62 11.23
N HIS A 99 14.04 0.16 11.22
CA HIS A 99 15.01 0.10 12.31
C HIS A 99 14.40 0.60 13.63
N PRO A 100 14.76 0.01 14.80
CA PRO A 100 14.20 0.43 16.10
C PRO A 100 14.28 1.93 16.39
N GLN A 101 15.36 2.60 15.99
CA GLN A 101 15.50 4.06 16.15
C GLN A 101 14.46 4.84 15.33
N GLU A 102 14.16 4.42 14.12
CA GLU A 102 13.14 5.03 13.27
C GLU A 102 11.73 4.78 13.83
N LEU A 103 11.47 3.57 14.32
CA LEU A 103 10.22 3.22 14.99
C LEU A 103 10.01 4.05 16.27
N ALA A 104 11.06 4.28 17.07
CA ALA A 104 11.01 5.13 18.24
C ALA A 104 10.68 6.58 17.86
N ALA A 105 11.34 7.11 16.84
CA ALA A 105 11.06 8.44 16.33
C ALA A 105 9.60 8.59 15.85
N ILE A 106 9.06 7.58 15.15
CA ILE A 106 7.67 7.53 14.69
C ILE A 106 6.70 7.51 15.90
N ALA A 107 6.90 6.63 16.86
CA ALA A 107 6.05 6.49 18.03
C ALA A 107 6.02 7.79 18.86
N ASN A 108 7.18 8.41 19.05
CA ASN A 108 7.34 9.67 19.78
C ASN A 108 6.72 10.84 19.00
N HIS A 109 6.93 10.94 17.68
CA HIS A 109 6.31 11.97 16.84
C HIS A 109 4.77 11.85 16.86
N ALA A 110 4.24 10.62 16.79
CA ALA A 110 2.81 10.38 16.96
C ALA A 110 2.33 10.74 18.38
N GLY A 111 3.20 10.77 19.38
CA GLY A 111 2.83 10.91 20.78
C GLY A 111 1.95 9.74 21.25
N SER A 112 2.30 8.52 20.87
CA SER A 112 1.54 7.33 21.22
C SER A 112 1.65 7.04 22.71
N ARG A 113 0.52 6.95 23.39
CA ARG A 113 0.47 6.68 24.84
C ARG A 113 0.49 5.18 25.16
N PHE A 114 -0.16 4.37 24.35
CA PHE A 114 -0.28 2.92 24.56
C PHE A 114 0.33 2.17 23.40
N LEU A 115 0.78 0.93 23.68
CA LEU A 115 1.25 0.00 22.69
C LEU A 115 0.50 -1.33 22.82
N ILE A 116 0.02 -1.88 21.72
CA ILE A 116 -0.43 -3.27 21.63
C ILE A 116 0.57 -4.03 20.76
N VAL A 117 1.16 -5.09 21.28
CA VAL A 117 2.26 -5.81 20.63
C VAL A 117 2.02 -7.32 20.65
N ASP A 118 2.34 -8.03 19.56
CA ASP A 118 2.37 -9.50 19.55
C ASP A 118 3.55 -10.00 20.39
N ASP A 119 3.34 -11.10 21.12
CA ASP A 119 4.36 -11.76 21.94
C ASP A 119 5.63 -12.08 21.14
N ALA A 120 5.49 -12.50 19.89
CA ALA A 120 6.60 -12.74 18.96
C ALA A 120 7.43 -11.50 18.63
N LEU A 121 6.93 -10.29 18.91
CA LEU A 121 7.56 -9.01 18.62
C LEU A 121 8.04 -8.26 19.87
N VAL A 122 7.89 -8.82 21.06
CA VAL A 122 8.30 -8.19 22.32
C VAL A 122 9.80 -7.86 22.31
N THR A 123 10.65 -8.73 21.78
CA THR A 123 12.10 -8.45 21.65
C THR A 123 12.38 -7.24 20.75
N VAL A 124 11.61 -7.08 19.66
CA VAL A 124 11.70 -5.89 18.79
C VAL A 124 11.24 -4.65 19.55
N TYR A 125 10.16 -4.76 20.34
CA TYR A 125 9.69 -3.68 21.19
C TYR A 125 10.73 -3.26 22.24
N GLU A 126 11.43 -4.21 22.89
CA GLU A 126 12.48 -3.87 23.86
C GLU A 126 13.63 -3.08 23.18
N SER A 127 13.95 -3.40 21.94
CA SER A 127 14.92 -2.63 21.15
C SER A 127 14.39 -1.21 20.84
N LEU A 128 13.11 -1.07 20.57
CA LEU A 128 12.43 0.20 20.36
C LEU A 128 12.43 1.06 21.64
N ARG A 129 12.15 0.44 22.78
CA ARG A 129 12.21 1.07 24.10
C ARG A 129 13.62 1.54 24.43
N ALA A 130 14.64 0.72 24.17
CA ALA A 130 16.05 1.10 24.33
C ALA A 130 16.45 2.26 23.40
N ALA A 131 15.78 2.43 22.25
CA ALA A 131 15.95 3.57 21.35
C ALA A 131 15.17 4.83 21.76
N GLY A 132 14.50 4.82 22.92
CA GLY A 132 13.86 5.99 23.51
C GLY A 132 12.35 6.13 23.22
N ALA A 133 11.66 5.06 22.78
CA ALA A 133 10.20 5.06 22.78
C ALA A 133 9.66 4.84 24.19
N ASP A 134 8.66 5.62 24.58
CA ASP A 134 8.01 5.53 25.88
C ASP A 134 6.50 5.38 25.73
N PHE A 135 5.95 4.35 26.40
CA PHE A 135 4.51 4.05 26.40
C PHE A 135 4.03 3.90 27.85
N GLU A 136 2.95 4.59 28.19
CA GLU A 136 2.34 4.50 29.53
C GLU A 136 1.83 3.10 29.83
N LYS A 137 1.35 2.39 28.81
CA LYS A 137 0.85 1.01 28.90
C LYS A 137 1.30 0.17 27.70
N VAL A 138 1.74 -1.03 28.00
CA VAL A 138 2.09 -2.05 27.00
C VAL A 138 1.17 -3.25 27.19
N ILE A 139 0.46 -3.63 26.12
CA ILE A 139 -0.51 -4.73 26.11
C ILE A 139 0.04 -5.78 25.15
N VAL A 140 0.24 -7.01 25.64
CA VAL A 140 0.81 -8.12 24.86
C VAL A 140 -0.29 -9.07 24.41
N ASN A 141 -0.37 -9.31 23.10
CA ASN A 141 -1.24 -10.30 22.49
C ASN A 141 -0.47 -11.62 22.30
N ARG A 142 -0.97 -12.73 22.81
CA ARG A 142 -0.31 -14.07 22.75
C ARG A 142 -0.49 -14.73 21.37
N TYR A 143 -0.06 -14.06 20.32
CA TYR A 143 -0.20 -14.56 18.95
C TYR A 143 0.60 -15.82 18.65
N ALA A 144 1.82 -15.94 19.17
CA ALA A 144 2.67 -17.11 19.06
C ALA A 144 2.50 -18.11 20.23
N GLY A 145 1.67 -17.77 21.22
CA GLY A 145 1.43 -18.57 22.42
C GLY A 145 2.57 -18.49 23.44
N GLY A 146 3.32 -17.37 23.44
CA GLY A 146 4.33 -17.07 24.46
C GLY A 146 3.73 -16.49 25.74
N ASP A 147 4.58 -16.31 26.74
CA ASP A 147 4.20 -15.69 28.01
C ASP A 147 4.18 -14.15 27.89
N VAL A 148 3.36 -13.52 28.71
CA VAL A 148 3.37 -12.07 28.88
C VAL A 148 4.44 -11.70 29.90
N PRO A 149 5.45 -10.89 29.55
CA PRO A 149 6.51 -10.51 30.48
C PRO A 149 5.96 -9.73 31.68
N PRO A 150 6.58 -9.86 32.87
CA PRO A 150 6.18 -9.11 34.04
C PRO A 150 6.14 -7.58 33.79
N GLY A 151 5.08 -6.95 34.25
CA GLY A 151 4.87 -5.50 34.09
C GLY A 151 4.11 -5.10 32.83
N TYR A 152 3.83 -6.02 31.91
CA TYR A 152 2.95 -5.80 30.77
C TYR A 152 1.55 -6.37 31.04
N LEU A 153 0.56 -5.86 30.30
CA LEU A 153 -0.83 -6.31 30.39
C LEU A 153 -1.08 -7.41 29.37
N ASP A 154 -1.82 -8.44 29.76
CA ASP A 154 -2.27 -9.48 28.85
C ASP A 154 -3.53 -9.03 28.10
N TYR A 155 -3.51 -9.12 26.76
CA TYR A 155 -4.61 -8.70 25.91
C TYR A 155 -5.90 -9.47 26.19
N ASP A 156 -5.82 -10.80 26.32
CA ASP A 156 -7.01 -11.63 26.53
C ASP A 156 -7.57 -11.50 27.94
N GLU A 157 -6.73 -11.41 28.95
CA GLU A 157 -7.15 -11.14 30.34
C GLU A 157 -7.78 -9.75 30.46
N LEU A 158 -7.19 -8.74 29.78
CA LEU A 158 -7.72 -7.40 29.75
C LEU A 158 -9.14 -7.36 29.16
N LEU A 159 -9.37 -8.08 28.05
CA LEU A 159 -10.68 -8.15 27.40
C LEU A 159 -11.68 -9.01 28.20
N ALA A 160 -11.21 -10.07 28.87
CA ALA A 160 -12.07 -10.92 29.69
C ALA A 160 -12.67 -10.20 30.90
N ALA A 161 -12.02 -9.13 31.36
CA ALA A 161 -12.51 -8.28 32.45
C ALA A 161 -13.62 -7.30 32.03
N GLU A 162 -13.95 -7.22 30.74
CA GLU A 162 -14.94 -6.31 30.18
C GLU A 162 -16.20 -7.06 29.73
N ASP A 163 -17.34 -6.39 29.77
CA ASP A 163 -18.57 -6.85 29.13
C ASP A 163 -18.69 -6.31 27.68
N ASP A 164 -19.75 -6.73 26.98
CA ASP A 164 -19.97 -6.36 25.57
C ASP A 164 -20.76 -5.06 25.42
N ASN A 165 -21.16 -4.38 26.53
CA ASN A 165 -22.10 -3.25 26.55
C ASN A 165 -21.39 -1.89 26.50
N PHE A 166 -20.32 -1.76 25.70
CA PHE A 166 -19.63 -0.50 25.54
C PHE A 166 -20.51 0.53 24.80
N ALA A 167 -20.77 1.67 25.43
CA ALA A 167 -21.44 2.80 24.81
C ALA A 167 -20.39 3.66 24.09
N TYR A 168 -20.49 3.75 22.77
CA TYR A 168 -19.57 4.56 21.98
C TYR A 168 -19.70 6.05 22.36
N PRO A 169 -18.56 6.78 22.48
CA PRO A 169 -18.58 8.23 22.57
C PRO A 169 -19.25 8.84 21.33
N LYS A 170 -19.68 10.09 21.44
CA LYS A 170 -20.10 10.84 20.24
C LYS A 170 -18.88 11.22 19.43
N PHE A 171 -18.92 10.93 18.15
CA PHE A 171 -17.87 11.26 17.20
C PHE A 171 -18.37 12.33 16.21
N ASP A 172 -17.44 13.22 15.81
CA ASP A 172 -17.52 13.86 14.50
C ASP A 172 -16.95 12.88 13.47
N GLU A 173 -17.57 12.78 12.30
CA GLU A 173 -17.06 11.90 11.22
C GLU A 173 -15.66 12.31 10.73
N ASN A 174 -15.24 13.54 11.00
CA ASN A 174 -13.92 14.07 10.68
C ASN A 174 -12.88 13.83 11.80
N ASP A 175 -13.27 13.27 12.95
CA ASP A 175 -12.33 12.86 13.99
C ASP A 175 -11.34 11.83 13.43
N GLY A 176 -10.07 11.91 13.88
CA GLY A 176 -9.03 10.97 13.49
C GLY A 176 -9.30 9.55 14.00
N ALA A 177 -9.13 8.57 13.16
CA ALA A 177 -9.32 7.16 13.50
C ALA A 177 -8.04 6.31 13.28
N SER A 178 -7.23 6.64 12.29
CA SER A 178 -5.96 5.95 12.01
C SER A 178 -4.88 6.94 11.60
N MET A 179 -3.62 6.66 11.97
CA MET A 179 -2.46 7.46 11.59
C MET A 179 -1.44 6.56 10.90
N PHE A 180 -0.99 6.96 9.71
CA PHE A 180 0.00 6.21 8.95
C PHE A 180 1.18 7.10 8.58
N PHE A 181 2.37 6.56 8.75
CA PHE A 181 3.59 7.22 8.35
C PHE A 181 4.01 6.83 6.94
N THR A 182 4.39 7.81 6.14
CA THR A 182 4.94 7.57 4.81
C THR A 182 6.34 6.99 4.93
N SER A 183 6.73 6.11 4.00
CA SER A 183 8.12 5.68 3.87
C SER A 183 8.95 6.84 3.33
N GLY A 184 9.44 7.70 4.22
CA GLY A 184 10.20 8.90 3.85
C GLY A 184 11.38 8.59 2.94
N THR A 185 11.21 8.84 1.64
CA THR A 185 12.30 8.74 0.67
C THR A 185 13.16 10.02 0.65
N THR A 186 12.78 11.05 1.42
CA THR A 186 13.38 12.39 1.42
C THR A 186 13.74 12.91 2.81
N GLY A 187 13.81 12.05 3.85
CA GLY A 187 14.07 12.47 5.23
C GLY A 187 13.15 11.82 6.25
N CYS A 188 12.72 12.54 7.27
CA CYS A 188 11.83 12.01 8.31
C CYS A 188 10.48 11.57 7.72
N SER A 189 9.98 10.42 8.18
CA SER A 189 8.64 9.91 7.83
C SER A 189 7.56 10.92 8.22
N LYS A 190 6.60 11.17 7.33
CA LYS A 190 5.50 12.12 7.55
C LYS A 190 4.23 11.35 7.89
N ALA A 191 3.44 11.88 8.83
CA ALA A 191 2.20 11.24 9.26
C ALA A 191 0.98 11.83 8.55
N VAL A 192 0.06 10.95 8.12
CA VAL A 192 -1.28 11.29 7.65
C VAL A 192 -2.30 10.69 8.61
N VAL A 193 -3.26 11.50 9.05
CA VAL A 193 -4.35 11.06 9.93
C VAL A 193 -5.61 10.85 9.09
N TYR A 194 -6.09 9.63 9.04
CA TYR A 194 -7.35 9.26 8.38
C TYR A 194 -8.50 9.46 9.34
N SER A 195 -9.57 10.13 8.89
CA SER A 195 -10.78 10.31 9.66
C SER A 195 -11.72 9.10 9.56
N HIS A 196 -12.70 8.99 10.45
CA HIS A 196 -13.78 8.02 10.34
C HIS A 196 -14.46 8.12 8.96
N ARG A 197 -14.81 9.33 8.52
CA ARG A 197 -15.41 9.62 7.21
C ARG A 197 -14.55 9.09 6.06
N SER A 198 -13.25 9.39 6.06
CA SER A 198 -12.36 8.98 4.98
C SER A 198 -12.27 7.45 4.86
N LEU A 199 -12.20 6.75 6.00
CA LEU A 199 -12.13 5.28 6.04
C LEU A 199 -13.43 4.60 5.59
N VAL A 200 -14.60 5.16 5.96
CA VAL A 200 -15.91 4.65 5.51
C VAL A 200 -16.06 4.83 3.99
N LEU A 201 -15.82 6.02 3.47
CA LEU A 201 -15.96 6.32 2.04
C LEU A 201 -14.97 5.53 1.19
N HIS A 202 -13.70 5.46 1.63
CA HIS A 202 -12.70 4.64 0.98
C HIS A 202 -13.08 3.15 0.98
N GLY A 203 -13.53 2.60 2.12
CA GLY A 203 -13.99 1.22 2.20
C GLY A 203 -15.17 0.93 1.27
N LEU A 204 -16.13 1.85 1.16
CA LEU A 204 -17.27 1.74 0.22
C LEU A 204 -16.80 1.77 -1.24
N SER A 205 -15.78 2.58 -1.58
CA SER A 205 -15.26 2.62 -2.95
C SER A 205 -14.73 1.28 -3.43
N LEU A 206 -14.11 0.49 -2.55
CA LEU A 206 -13.61 -0.84 -2.86
C LEU A 206 -14.73 -1.86 -3.18
N THR A 207 -15.96 -1.61 -2.72
CA THR A 207 -17.11 -2.47 -2.98
C THR A 207 -17.89 -2.10 -4.25
N MET A 208 -17.60 -0.95 -4.87
CA MET A 208 -18.23 -0.53 -6.12
C MET A 208 -17.88 -1.49 -7.27
N ALA A 209 -18.87 -1.77 -8.12
CA ALA A 209 -18.72 -2.69 -9.26
C ALA A 209 -17.59 -2.25 -10.22
N ASP A 210 -17.47 -0.94 -10.45
CA ASP A 210 -16.47 -0.35 -11.34
C ASP A 210 -15.09 -0.10 -10.67
N CYS A 211 -14.92 -0.59 -9.42
CA CYS A 211 -13.64 -0.59 -8.73
C CYS A 211 -13.12 -2.03 -8.57
N PHE A 212 -13.33 -2.62 -7.39
CA PHE A 212 -12.88 -4.00 -7.12
C PHE A 212 -14.04 -4.96 -6.88
N ALA A 213 -15.28 -4.47 -6.81
CA ALA A 213 -16.49 -5.24 -6.61
C ALA A 213 -16.41 -6.24 -5.43
N LEU A 214 -15.74 -5.85 -4.34
CA LEU A 214 -15.64 -6.68 -3.15
C LEU A 214 -17.01 -6.84 -2.50
N SER A 215 -17.37 -8.07 -2.18
CA SER A 215 -18.70 -8.43 -1.69
C SER A 215 -18.63 -9.50 -0.60
N HIS A 216 -19.79 -9.81 0.01
CA HIS A 216 -19.92 -10.89 0.99
C HIS A 216 -19.51 -12.26 0.44
N ASN A 217 -19.64 -12.48 -0.87
CA ASN A 217 -19.35 -13.76 -1.50
C ASN A 217 -17.84 -13.99 -1.71
N ASP A 218 -17.00 -13.00 -1.41
CA ASP A 218 -15.57 -13.13 -1.60
C ASP A 218 -14.88 -13.84 -0.43
N VAL A 219 -13.82 -14.57 -0.78
CA VAL A 219 -12.79 -15.03 0.15
C VAL A 219 -11.55 -14.20 -0.13
N VAL A 220 -11.19 -13.35 0.83
CA VAL A 220 -10.20 -12.29 0.67
C VAL A 220 -8.88 -12.67 1.34
N LEU A 221 -7.78 -12.57 0.59
CA LEU A 221 -6.41 -12.82 1.06
C LEU A 221 -5.57 -11.53 0.92
N PRO A 222 -5.52 -10.65 1.96
CA PRO A 222 -4.67 -9.48 1.95
C PRO A 222 -3.23 -9.85 2.30
N MET A 223 -2.32 -9.74 1.34
CA MET A 223 -0.88 -10.00 1.55
C MET A 223 -0.11 -8.73 1.91
N ALA A 224 -0.66 -7.55 1.58
CA ALA A 224 -0.10 -6.29 2.04
C ALA A 224 -0.20 -6.19 3.57
N PRO A 225 0.86 -5.70 4.27
CA PRO A 225 0.81 -5.57 5.73
C PRO A 225 -0.27 -4.60 6.19
N LEU A 226 -0.99 -4.95 7.27
CA LEU A 226 -2.00 -4.09 7.89
C LEU A 226 -1.41 -2.78 8.43
N PHE A 227 -0.14 -2.78 8.82
CA PHE A 227 0.57 -1.60 9.27
C PHE A 227 0.94 -0.63 8.12
N HIS A 228 0.71 -0.99 6.87
CA HIS A 228 0.95 -0.11 5.72
C HIS A 228 -0.36 0.29 5.06
N ALA A 229 -0.75 1.57 5.25
CA ALA A 229 -2.00 2.15 4.74
C ALA A 229 -3.20 1.19 4.93
N ASN A 230 -3.33 0.60 6.13
CA ASN A 230 -4.33 -0.41 6.54
C ASN A 230 -4.55 -1.56 5.53
N SER A 231 -3.45 -2.06 4.94
CA SER A 231 -3.54 -3.08 3.87
C SER A 231 -4.55 -2.70 2.78
N TRP A 232 -4.49 -1.42 2.38
CA TRP A 232 -5.35 -0.83 1.34
C TRP A 232 -6.85 -0.87 1.66
N GLY A 233 -7.21 -0.64 2.93
CA GLY A 233 -8.60 -0.56 3.40
C GLY A 233 -9.23 -1.89 3.79
N MET A 234 -8.48 -2.99 3.77
CA MET A 234 -9.03 -4.34 3.98
C MET A 234 -9.77 -4.55 5.31
N PRO A 235 -9.34 -4.01 6.50
CA PRO A 235 -10.12 -4.13 7.73
C PRO A 235 -11.53 -3.53 7.60
N HIS A 236 -11.65 -2.39 6.93
CA HIS A 236 -12.93 -1.68 6.76
C HIS A 236 -13.83 -2.41 5.77
N VAL A 237 -13.25 -2.93 4.65
CA VAL A 237 -13.96 -3.80 3.71
C VAL A 237 -14.50 -5.05 4.41
N ALA A 238 -13.71 -5.65 5.30
CA ALA A 238 -14.17 -6.80 6.10
C ALA A 238 -15.46 -6.47 6.83
N ALA A 239 -15.51 -5.36 7.56
CA ALA A 239 -16.69 -4.93 8.31
C ALA A 239 -17.89 -4.53 7.40
N ILE A 240 -17.61 -3.92 6.25
CA ILE A 240 -18.66 -3.52 5.29
C ILE A 240 -19.33 -4.73 4.64
N THR A 241 -18.54 -5.70 4.19
CA THR A 241 -19.01 -6.82 3.36
C THR A 241 -19.32 -8.09 4.14
N GLY A 242 -18.66 -8.30 5.29
CA GLY A 242 -18.70 -9.59 5.99
C GLY A 242 -18.07 -10.73 5.20
N ALA A 243 -17.20 -10.44 4.23
CA ALA A 243 -16.47 -11.43 3.45
C ALA A 243 -15.58 -12.29 4.34
N LYS A 244 -15.28 -13.52 3.91
CA LYS A 244 -14.31 -14.37 4.61
C LYS A 244 -12.91 -13.84 4.38
N PHE A 245 -12.13 -13.67 5.47
CA PHE A 245 -10.74 -13.19 5.40
C PHE A 245 -9.76 -14.28 5.78
N ILE A 246 -8.67 -14.38 5.02
CA ILE A 246 -7.56 -15.29 5.26
C ILE A 246 -6.31 -14.45 5.53
N LEU A 247 -5.78 -14.52 6.75
CA LEU A 247 -4.65 -13.72 7.20
C LEU A 247 -3.45 -14.62 7.49
N LEU A 248 -2.38 -14.47 6.73
CA LEU A 248 -1.23 -15.40 6.78
C LEU A 248 -0.17 -15.02 7.83
N GLY A 249 -0.37 -13.92 8.57
CA GLY A 249 0.64 -13.46 9.53
C GLY A 249 1.98 -13.16 8.85
N PRO A 250 3.09 -13.72 9.36
CA PRO A 250 4.41 -13.59 8.73
C PRO A 250 4.62 -14.51 7.52
N ASN A 251 3.71 -15.47 7.25
CA ASN A 251 3.90 -16.55 6.27
C ASN A 251 3.42 -16.14 4.88
N VAL A 252 4.04 -15.15 4.27
CA VAL A 252 3.71 -14.61 2.93
C VAL A 252 4.69 -15.09 1.84
N ASP A 253 5.30 -16.27 2.02
CA ASP A 253 6.05 -16.94 0.97
C ASP A 253 5.12 -17.47 -0.14
N PRO A 254 5.60 -17.64 -1.41
CA PRO A 254 4.76 -17.99 -2.54
C PRO A 254 3.98 -19.30 -2.38
N GLU A 255 4.59 -20.30 -1.76
CA GLU A 255 3.94 -21.59 -1.54
C GLU A 255 2.82 -21.47 -0.50
N SER A 256 3.05 -20.79 0.62
CA SER A 256 2.03 -20.50 1.62
C SER A 256 0.84 -19.71 1.07
N ILE A 257 1.10 -18.77 0.15
CA ILE A 257 0.05 -18.01 -0.56
C ILE A 257 -0.78 -18.93 -1.45
N LEU A 258 -0.12 -19.73 -2.30
CA LEU A 258 -0.79 -20.65 -3.24
C LEU A 258 -1.55 -21.76 -2.52
N ASP A 259 -0.98 -22.30 -1.44
CA ASP A 259 -1.67 -23.28 -0.58
C ASP A 259 -2.94 -22.67 0.02
N ALA A 260 -2.88 -21.44 0.53
CA ALA A 260 -4.05 -20.75 1.08
C ALA A 260 -5.12 -20.46 0.00
N ILE A 261 -4.70 -20.10 -1.23
CA ILE A 261 -5.61 -19.90 -2.36
C ILE A 261 -6.40 -21.19 -2.64
N VAL A 262 -5.72 -22.34 -2.69
CA VAL A 262 -6.35 -23.63 -2.95
C VAL A 262 -7.20 -24.10 -1.77
N GLU A 263 -6.64 -24.07 -0.54
CA GLU A 263 -7.29 -24.60 0.67
C GLU A 263 -8.59 -23.86 1.01
N HIS A 264 -8.61 -22.55 0.78
CA HIS A 264 -9.73 -21.73 1.22
C HIS A 264 -10.61 -21.21 0.07
N GLY A 265 -10.25 -21.48 -1.19
CA GLY A 265 -10.99 -21.02 -2.35
C GLY A 265 -10.97 -19.49 -2.48
N VAL A 266 -9.79 -18.88 -2.36
CA VAL A 266 -9.64 -17.42 -2.44
C VAL A 266 -10.15 -16.90 -3.79
N THR A 267 -11.00 -15.87 -3.75
CA THR A 267 -11.56 -15.21 -4.92
C THR A 267 -10.97 -13.82 -5.17
N PHE A 268 -10.38 -13.23 -4.13
CA PHE A 268 -9.73 -11.92 -4.19
C PHE A 268 -8.47 -11.90 -3.32
N ALA A 269 -7.37 -11.44 -3.89
CA ALA A 269 -6.13 -11.24 -3.13
C ALA A 269 -5.53 -9.87 -3.42
N SER A 270 -4.68 -9.34 -2.52
CA SER A 270 -4.03 -8.05 -2.72
C SER A 270 -2.55 -8.11 -2.37
N GLY A 271 -1.69 -7.57 -3.22
CA GLY A 271 -0.24 -7.58 -3.00
C GLY A 271 0.52 -6.65 -3.95
N VAL A 272 1.80 -6.46 -3.65
CA VAL A 272 2.71 -5.68 -4.51
C VAL A 272 3.25 -6.53 -5.66
N PRO A 273 3.76 -5.93 -6.76
CA PRO A 273 4.24 -6.68 -7.92
C PRO A 273 5.26 -7.76 -7.60
N THR A 274 6.14 -7.53 -6.61
CA THR A 274 7.16 -8.53 -6.22
C THR A 274 6.59 -9.78 -5.59
N ILE A 275 5.47 -9.68 -4.87
CA ILE A 275 4.76 -10.86 -4.35
C ILE A 275 4.17 -11.65 -5.53
N TRP A 276 3.52 -10.95 -6.46
CA TRP A 276 2.92 -11.57 -7.64
C TRP A 276 3.96 -12.21 -8.58
N LEU A 277 5.13 -11.58 -8.73
CA LEU A 277 6.25 -12.15 -9.47
C LEU A 277 6.71 -13.47 -8.85
N ASN A 278 6.89 -13.50 -7.53
CA ASN A 278 7.30 -14.71 -6.82
C ASN A 278 6.23 -15.82 -6.91
N VAL A 279 4.94 -15.46 -6.88
CA VAL A 279 3.83 -16.39 -7.12
C VAL A 279 3.89 -16.96 -8.54
N LEU A 280 4.13 -16.12 -9.55
CA LEU A 280 4.29 -16.57 -10.94
C LEU A 280 5.46 -17.53 -11.08
N CYS A 281 6.63 -17.21 -10.53
CA CYS A 281 7.80 -18.07 -10.52
C CYS A 281 7.52 -19.44 -9.87
N ALA A 282 6.78 -19.46 -8.76
CA ALA A 282 6.40 -20.72 -8.09
C ALA A 282 5.45 -21.57 -8.96
N LEU A 283 4.47 -20.94 -9.62
CA LEU A 283 3.55 -21.62 -10.56
C LEU A 283 4.29 -22.18 -11.78
N GLU A 284 5.35 -21.51 -12.24
CA GLU A 284 6.21 -21.99 -13.34
C GLU A 284 7.14 -23.12 -12.92
N LYS A 285 7.70 -23.01 -11.71
CA LYS A 285 8.61 -24.03 -11.16
C LYS A 285 7.91 -25.36 -10.86
N TYR A 286 6.62 -25.31 -10.47
CA TYR A 286 5.84 -26.51 -10.09
C TYR A 286 4.54 -26.60 -10.90
N PRO A 287 4.59 -26.90 -12.21
CA PRO A 287 3.41 -26.93 -13.08
C PRO A 287 2.35 -27.92 -12.56
N GLY A 288 1.10 -27.46 -12.40
CA GLY A 288 -0.03 -28.30 -12.01
C GLY A 288 -0.12 -28.67 -10.53
N ARG A 289 0.82 -28.22 -9.68
CA ARG A 289 0.78 -28.44 -8.22
C ARG A 289 -0.45 -27.77 -7.58
N TRP A 290 -0.77 -26.55 -7.98
CA TRP A 290 -1.92 -25.80 -7.46
C TRP A 290 -2.99 -25.68 -8.54
N LYS A 291 -4.21 -26.07 -8.19
CA LYS A 291 -5.39 -25.94 -9.04
C LYS A 291 -6.44 -25.13 -8.29
N PHE A 292 -6.84 -23.98 -8.82
CA PHE A 292 -7.82 -23.07 -8.23
C PHE A 292 -8.69 -22.43 -9.30
N ALA A 293 -9.86 -21.95 -8.90
CA ALA A 293 -10.73 -21.14 -9.75
C ALA A 293 -10.09 -19.78 -10.02
N PRO A 294 -10.41 -19.12 -11.15
CA PRO A 294 -9.92 -17.77 -11.41
C PRO A 294 -10.20 -16.82 -10.26
N LEU A 295 -9.20 -16.00 -9.91
CA LEU A 295 -9.30 -15.01 -8.84
C LEU A 295 -8.90 -13.61 -9.33
N ARG A 296 -9.44 -12.58 -8.67
CA ARG A 296 -9.08 -11.18 -8.87
C ARG A 296 -7.93 -10.81 -7.94
N ALA A 297 -6.96 -10.08 -8.45
CA ALA A 297 -5.73 -9.77 -7.73
C ALA A 297 -5.41 -8.28 -7.81
N LEU A 298 -5.70 -7.54 -6.74
CA LEU A 298 -5.30 -6.14 -6.61
C LEU A 298 -3.77 -6.05 -6.53
N CYS A 299 -3.20 -5.29 -7.45
CA CYS A 299 -1.77 -5.01 -7.50
C CYS A 299 -1.53 -3.50 -7.46
N GLY A 300 -0.69 -3.05 -6.54
CA GLY A 300 -0.39 -1.63 -6.38
C GLY A 300 0.94 -1.42 -5.67
N GLY A 301 1.25 -0.14 -5.40
CA GLY A 301 2.51 0.25 -4.76
C GLY A 301 3.66 0.52 -5.73
N SER A 302 3.73 -0.16 -6.87
CA SER A 302 4.51 0.14 -8.05
C SER A 302 3.82 -0.45 -9.28
N ALA A 303 4.21 -0.03 -10.48
CA ALA A 303 3.62 -0.55 -11.70
C ALA A 303 4.08 -2.00 -11.96
N PRO A 304 3.16 -2.97 -12.16
CA PRO A 304 3.51 -4.30 -12.61
C PRO A 304 3.88 -4.28 -14.10
N PRO A 305 4.96 -4.97 -14.51
CA PRO A 305 5.23 -5.18 -15.93
C PRO A 305 4.06 -5.87 -16.65
N VAL A 306 3.80 -5.48 -17.91
CA VAL A 306 2.72 -6.08 -18.72
C VAL A 306 2.89 -7.58 -18.84
N ASP A 307 4.12 -8.07 -18.97
CA ASP A 307 4.39 -9.51 -19.06
C ASP A 307 4.04 -10.27 -17.78
N LEU A 308 4.21 -9.64 -16.60
CA LEU A 308 3.73 -10.20 -15.34
C LEU A 308 2.20 -10.32 -15.33
N ILE A 309 1.49 -9.31 -15.81
CA ILE A 309 0.02 -9.32 -15.91
C ILE A 309 -0.42 -10.48 -16.84
N ARG A 310 0.17 -10.58 -18.03
CA ARG A 310 -0.10 -11.67 -18.99
C ARG A 310 0.21 -13.07 -18.44
N GLY A 311 1.35 -13.20 -17.76
CA GLY A 311 1.80 -14.46 -17.18
C GLY A 311 0.85 -14.98 -16.11
N LEU A 312 0.31 -14.10 -15.27
CA LEU A 312 -0.64 -14.42 -14.21
C LEU A 312 -2.05 -14.68 -14.75
N ASP A 313 -2.52 -13.90 -15.74
CA ASP A 313 -3.82 -14.14 -16.41
C ASP A 313 -3.89 -15.54 -17.02
N LYS A 314 -2.84 -16.00 -17.72
CA LYS A 314 -2.75 -17.35 -18.27
C LYS A 314 -2.89 -18.46 -17.22
N ARG A 315 -2.73 -18.10 -15.93
CA ARG A 315 -2.85 -19.02 -14.79
C ARG A 315 -4.07 -18.77 -13.93
N GLY A 316 -5.02 -17.95 -14.42
CA GLY A 316 -6.28 -17.66 -13.73
C GLY A 316 -6.15 -16.61 -12.60
N ILE A 317 -5.08 -15.82 -12.56
CA ILE A 317 -4.91 -14.72 -11.62
C ILE A 317 -5.04 -13.39 -12.38
N HIS A 318 -6.23 -12.78 -12.28
CA HIS A 318 -6.54 -11.55 -12.98
C HIS A 318 -6.02 -10.32 -12.22
N ILE A 319 -4.91 -9.74 -12.70
CA ILE A 319 -4.31 -8.55 -12.08
C ILE A 319 -5.16 -7.31 -12.34
N MET A 320 -5.49 -6.61 -11.26
CA MET A 320 -6.17 -5.33 -11.21
C MET A 320 -5.18 -4.28 -10.69
N HIS A 321 -4.55 -3.56 -11.62
CA HIS A 321 -3.54 -2.55 -11.28
C HIS A 321 -4.20 -1.27 -10.79
N ALA A 322 -3.80 -0.78 -9.64
CA ALA A 322 -4.32 0.42 -9.02
C ALA A 322 -3.19 1.33 -8.53
N TRP A 323 -3.47 2.62 -8.48
CA TRP A 323 -2.57 3.60 -7.91
C TRP A 323 -3.16 4.29 -6.69
N GLY A 324 -2.26 4.62 -5.80
CA GLY A 324 -2.52 5.38 -4.62
C GLY A 324 -1.31 5.43 -3.69
N MET A 325 -1.43 6.19 -2.63
CA MET A 325 -0.37 6.46 -1.66
C MET A 325 -0.96 6.68 -0.26
N THR A 326 -0.13 6.82 0.75
CA THR A 326 -0.62 7.07 2.12
C THR A 326 -1.53 8.30 2.15
N GLU A 327 -1.20 9.32 1.38
CA GLU A 327 -1.96 10.57 1.29
C GLU A 327 -3.32 10.42 0.58
N THR A 328 -3.59 9.29 -0.07
CA THR A 328 -4.87 9.00 -0.73
C THR A 328 -5.70 7.91 -0.04
N SER A 329 -5.36 7.47 1.16
CA SER A 329 -6.07 6.61 2.14
C SER A 329 -6.34 5.12 1.79
N PRO A 330 -5.64 4.40 0.89
CA PRO A 330 -4.65 4.83 -0.06
C PRO A 330 -5.14 4.93 -1.51
N LEU A 331 -6.37 4.54 -1.87
CA LEU A 331 -6.82 4.36 -3.26
C LEU A 331 -7.20 5.69 -3.93
N ALA A 332 -6.67 5.92 -5.13
CA ALA A 332 -7.13 7.02 -5.97
C ALA A 332 -7.57 6.57 -7.37
N THR A 333 -7.03 5.45 -7.90
CA THR A 333 -7.45 4.91 -9.20
C THR A 333 -7.77 3.44 -9.17
N ALA A 334 -8.63 2.99 -10.08
CA ALA A 334 -9.03 1.60 -10.26
C ALA A 334 -8.91 1.19 -11.75
N PRO A 335 -8.67 -0.11 -12.03
CA PRO A 335 -8.36 -0.61 -13.36
C PRO A 335 -9.63 -0.94 -14.18
N LEU A 336 -10.57 -0.02 -14.26
CA LEU A 336 -11.77 -0.21 -15.08
C LEU A 336 -11.38 -0.30 -16.55
N VAL A 337 -11.90 -1.31 -17.26
CA VAL A 337 -11.89 -1.37 -18.74
C VAL A 337 -13.28 -0.95 -19.22
N LYS A 338 -13.34 0.13 -20.00
CA LYS A 338 -14.60 0.67 -20.50
C LYS A 338 -15.27 -0.27 -21.51
N SER A 339 -16.59 -0.24 -21.59
CA SER A 339 -17.36 -1.20 -22.42
C SER A 339 -16.99 -1.18 -23.90
N HIS A 340 -16.71 -0.02 -24.50
CA HIS A 340 -16.31 0.10 -25.90
C HIS A 340 -14.91 -0.48 -26.18
N MET A 341 -14.05 -0.63 -25.15
CA MET A 341 -12.72 -1.23 -25.28
C MET A 341 -12.73 -2.75 -25.38
N GLN A 342 -13.86 -3.41 -25.13
CA GLN A 342 -13.98 -4.87 -25.23
C GLN A 342 -13.66 -5.41 -26.64
N ASN A 343 -13.75 -4.56 -27.66
CA ASN A 343 -13.44 -4.89 -29.03
C ASN A 343 -11.97 -4.58 -29.43
N TYR A 344 -11.15 -4.08 -28.49
CA TYR A 344 -9.73 -3.82 -28.74
C TYR A 344 -8.95 -5.13 -28.87
N THR A 345 -7.79 -5.07 -29.54
CA THR A 345 -6.88 -6.22 -29.58
C THR A 345 -6.41 -6.56 -28.18
N GLU A 346 -6.02 -7.81 -27.97
CA GLU A 346 -5.50 -8.27 -26.68
C GLU A 346 -4.31 -7.42 -26.23
N ASP A 347 -3.40 -7.07 -27.15
CA ASP A 347 -2.23 -6.23 -26.86
C ASP A 347 -2.65 -4.83 -26.38
N ALA A 348 -3.59 -4.19 -27.08
CA ALA A 348 -4.10 -2.88 -26.67
C ALA A 348 -4.77 -2.91 -25.27
N LEU A 349 -5.52 -3.98 -24.97
CA LEU A 349 -6.12 -4.17 -23.64
C LEU A 349 -5.04 -4.30 -22.56
N TYR A 350 -3.96 -5.01 -22.80
CA TYR A 350 -2.86 -5.13 -21.85
C TYR A 350 -2.10 -3.81 -21.66
N GLU A 351 -1.98 -2.98 -22.69
CA GLU A 351 -1.43 -1.62 -22.53
C GLU A 351 -2.27 -0.79 -21.57
N PHE A 352 -3.61 -0.81 -21.69
CA PHE A 352 -4.50 -0.13 -20.74
C PHE A 352 -4.40 -0.72 -19.33
N ARG A 353 -4.35 -2.03 -19.19
CA ARG A 353 -4.22 -2.71 -17.90
C ARG A 353 -2.86 -2.49 -17.23
N GLY A 354 -1.83 -2.14 -18.00
CA GLY A 354 -0.53 -1.73 -17.49
C GLY A 354 -0.51 -0.29 -16.93
N LYS A 355 -1.48 0.56 -17.31
CA LYS A 355 -1.64 1.91 -16.75
C LYS A 355 -2.22 1.83 -15.33
N GLN A 356 -2.15 2.93 -14.58
CA GLN A 356 -2.66 2.98 -13.20
C GLN A 356 -4.18 3.08 -13.11
N GLY A 357 -4.89 3.14 -14.23
CA GLY A 357 -6.34 3.13 -14.31
C GLY A 357 -6.99 4.51 -14.32
N LEU A 358 -8.27 4.53 -13.99
CA LEU A 358 -9.13 5.72 -13.93
C LEU A 358 -9.32 6.17 -12.49
N ALA A 359 -9.55 7.48 -12.28
CA ALA A 359 -9.98 7.99 -10.99
C ALA A 359 -11.21 7.22 -10.48
N VAL A 360 -11.18 6.78 -9.22
CA VAL A 360 -12.36 6.21 -8.59
C VAL A 360 -13.41 7.28 -8.33
N PRO A 361 -14.72 6.94 -8.26
CA PRO A 361 -15.75 7.93 -7.99
C PRO A 361 -15.43 8.82 -6.78
N LEU A 362 -15.68 10.13 -6.88
CA LEU A 362 -15.38 11.19 -5.91
C LEU A 362 -13.89 11.60 -5.81
N VAL A 363 -12.99 10.95 -6.52
CA VAL A 363 -11.60 11.39 -6.66
C VAL A 363 -11.43 12.09 -8.00
N GLU A 364 -10.77 13.24 -7.97
CA GLU A 364 -10.41 14.00 -9.17
C GLU A 364 -8.91 13.96 -9.36
N LEU A 365 -8.48 13.88 -10.62
CA LEU A 365 -7.09 13.88 -11.04
C LEU A 365 -6.87 14.94 -12.10
N ARG A 366 -5.73 15.61 -12.04
CA ARG A 366 -5.22 16.47 -13.11
C ARG A 366 -3.72 16.30 -13.27
N VAL A 367 -3.21 16.53 -14.46
CA VAL A 367 -1.78 16.53 -14.76
C VAL A 367 -1.37 17.95 -15.09
N MET A 368 -0.48 18.55 -14.29
CA MET A 368 -0.08 19.94 -14.39
C MET A 368 1.35 20.05 -14.91
N ARG A 369 1.58 20.99 -15.83
CA ARG A 369 2.91 21.29 -16.38
C ARG A 369 3.18 22.79 -16.35
N PRO A 370 4.45 23.24 -16.39
CA PRO A 370 4.75 24.66 -16.60
C PRO A 370 4.05 25.19 -17.86
N GLU A 371 3.50 26.39 -17.80
CA GLU A 371 2.88 27.05 -18.96
C GLU A 371 3.93 27.29 -20.07
N ASN A 372 5.13 27.72 -19.67
CA ASN A 372 6.28 27.83 -20.55
C ASN A 372 7.39 26.85 -20.10
N PRO A 373 7.50 25.66 -20.72
CA PRO A 373 8.52 24.67 -20.35
C PRO A 373 9.97 25.10 -20.64
N GLU A 374 10.18 26.13 -21.48
CA GLU A 374 11.52 26.65 -21.81
C GLU A 374 12.02 27.65 -20.76
N ASP A 375 11.14 28.16 -19.91
CA ASP A 375 11.48 29.06 -18.80
C ASP A 375 11.58 28.28 -17.49
N GLU A 376 12.79 27.99 -17.02
CA GLU A 376 13.06 27.28 -15.78
C GLU A 376 12.48 27.99 -14.53
N ASN A 377 12.13 29.29 -14.63
CA ASN A 377 11.53 30.06 -13.54
C ASN A 377 10.01 30.23 -13.69
N CYS A 378 9.38 29.54 -14.64
CA CYS A 378 7.95 29.64 -14.87
C CYS A 378 7.18 29.00 -13.71
N GLU A 379 6.59 29.83 -12.83
CA GLU A 379 5.72 29.36 -11.75
C GLU A 379 4.28 29.07 -12.20
N ALA A 380 3.87 29.66 -13.35
CA ALA A 380 2.54 29.42 -13.90
C ALA A 380 2.42 28.00 -14.45
N THR A 381 1.34 27.31 -14.08
CA THR A 381 1.07 25.95 -14.54
C THR A 381 -0.25 25.87 -15.29
N VAL A 382 -0.30 24.99 -16.29
CA VAL A 382 -1.50 24.65 -17.07
C VAL A 382 -1.74 23.16 -17.07
N GLU A 383 -2.98 22.74 -17.27
CA GLU A 383 -3.30 21.31 -17.40
C GLU A 383 -2.68 20.77 -18.70
N ALA A 384 -1.98 19.63 -18.59
CA ALA A 384 -1.41 18.95 -19.73
C ALA A 384 -2.51 18.41 -20.65
N PRO A 385 -2.31 18.40 -21.98
CA PRO A 385 -3.28 17.80 -22.90
C PRO A 385 -3.44 16.30 -22.60
N ARG A 386 -4.65 15.78 -22.79
CA ARG A 386 -4.97 14.36 -22.60
C ARG A 386 -4.60 13.54 -23.84
N ASP A 387 -3.34 13.61 -24.25
CA ASP A 387 -2.80 12.95 -25.45
C ASP A 387 -2.08 11.63 -25.15
N GLY A 388 -2.01 11.25 -23.88
CA GLY A 388 -1.29 10.05 -23.41
C GLY A 388 0.23 10.14 -23.53
N LYS A 389 0.79 11.32 -23.80
CA LYS A 389 2.21 11.54 -24.09
C LYS A 389 2.82 12.66 -23.26
N THR A 390 2.14 13.81 -23.19
CA THR A 390 2.64 14.99 -22.50
C THR A 390 2.67 14.79 -20.99
N PRO A 391 3.86 14.74 -20.36
CA PRO A 391 3.97 14.53 -18.94
C PRO A 391 3.75 15.82 -18.14
N GLY A 392 3.36 15.64 -16.87
CA GLY A 392 3.27 16.71 -15.88
C GLY A 392 3.15 16.14 -14.48
N GLU A 393 3.16 16.99 -13.45
CA GLU A 393 2.94 16.58 -12.07
C GLU A 393 1.49 16.13 -11.90
N LEU A 394 1.29 14.94 -11.35
CA LEU A 394 -0.04 14.42 -11.01
C LEU A 394 -0.52 15.09 -9.72
N GLU A 395 -1.67 15.74 -9.80
CA GLU A 395 -2.37 16.31 -8.64
C GLU A 395 -3.70 15.60 -8.42
N VAL A 396 -4.09 15.46 -7.14
CA VAL A 396 -5.28 14.70 -6.74
C VAL A 396 -6.06 15.44 -5.65
N ARG A 397 -7.40 15.33 -5.69
CA ARG A 397 -8.27 15.75 -4.59
C ARG A 397 -9.48 14.83 -4.45
N GLY A 398 -10.08 14.79 -3.26
CA GLY A 398 -11.25 13.96 -2.99
C GLY A 398 -11.54 13.82 -1.50
N PRO A 399 -12.66 13.22 -1.10
CA PRO A 399 -13.12 13.22 0.29
C PRO A 399 -12.29 12.36 1.25
N TRP A 400 -11.37 11.56 0.74
CA TRP A 400 -10.40 10.79 1.55
C TRP A 400 -8.95 11.07 1.17
N ILE A 401 -8.71 12.15 0.42
CA ILE A 401 -7.35 12.66 0.14
C ILE A 401 -6.91 13.54 1.31
N ALA A 402 -5.67 13.40 1.73
CA ALA A 402 -5.13 14.19 2.82
C ALA A 402 -5.11 15.69 2.49
N SER A 403 -5.49 16.53 3.44
CA SER A 403 -5.45 17.99 3.34
C SER A 403 -4.20 18.60 3.99
N SER A 404 -3.45 17.80 4.75
CA SER A 404 -2.19 18.20 5.41
C SER A 404 -1.45 16.98 5.94
N TYR A 405 -0.18 17.14 6.30
CA TYR A 405 0.53 16.21 7.17
C TYR A 405 0.37 16.62 8.64
N TYR A 406 0.37 15.63 9.50
CA TYR A 406 0.31 15.84 10.95
C TYR A 406 1.61 16.51 11.46
N ASN A 407 1.47 17.64 12.18
CA ASN A 407 2.58 18.41 12.76
C ASN A 407 3.73 18.72 11.77
N ALA A 408 3.43 18.98 10.50
CA ALA A 408 4.42 19.31 9.47
C ALA A 408 4.01 20.52 8.62
N PRO A 409 3.93 21.74 9.20
CA PRO A 409 3.48 22.95 8.50
C PRO A 409 4.43 23.37 7.37
N ASP A 410 5.70 23.00 7.43
CA ASP A 410 6.70 23.18 6.38
C ASP A 410 6.35 22.46 5.07
N GLN A 411 5.44 21.48 5.12
CA GLN A 411 4.97 20.73 3.97
C GLN A 411 3.72 21.31 3.30
N ALA A 412 3.24 22.48 3.73
CA ALA A 412 2.02 23.09 3.18
C ALA A 412 2.09 23.36 1.66
N HIS A 413 3.30 23.52 1.12
CA HIS A 413 3.56 23.69 -0.32
C HIS A 413 3.13 22.48 -1.17
N ARG A 414 2.87 21.34 -0.54
CA ARG A 414 2.34 20.13 -1.21
C ARG A 414 0.87 20.27 -1.59
N TRP A 415 0.19 21.29 -1.13
CA TRP A 415 -1.19 21.58 -1.49
C TRP A 415 -1.27 22.91 -2.22
N THR A 416 -2.00 22.90 -3.33
CA THR A 416 -2.27 24.11 -4.10
C THR A 416 -3.31 24.99 -3.38
N ALA A 417 -3.36 26.27 -3.73
CA ALA A 417 -4.33 27.20 -3.13
C ALA A 417 -5.79 26.82 -3.43
N ASP A 418 -6.05 26.10 -4.52
CA ASP A 418 -7.37 25.57 -4.92
C ASP A 418 -7.65 24.14 -4.39
N GLY A 419 -6.82 23.63 -3.46
CA GLY A 419 -7.06 22.43 -2.66
C GLY A 419 -6.66 21.11 -3.31
N TRP A 420 -5.73 21.10 -4.27
CA TRP A 420 -5.17 19.87 -4.82
C TRP A 420 -3.90 19.45 -4.09
N PHE A 421 -3.75 18.17 -3.88
CA PHE A 421 -2.52 17.59 -3.35
C PHE A 421 -1.54 17.25 -4.50
N ARG A 422 -0.34 17.81 -4.43
CA ARG A 422 0.78 17.53 -5.33
C ARG A 422 1.45 16.23 -4.95
N THR A 423 1.32 15.21 -5.79
CA THR A 423 1.77 13.85 -5.45
C THR A 423 3.27 13.66 -5.57
N GLY A 424 3.94 14.47 -6.41
CA GLY A 424 5.33 14.29 -6.81
C GLY A 424 5.53 13.09 -7.74
N ASP A 425 4.44 12.49 -8.23
CA ASP A 425 4.46 11.54 -9.33
C ASP A 425 4.29 12.32 -10.63
N VAL A 426 5.12 12.04 -11.64
CA VAL A 426 4.99 12.57 -12.99
C VAL A 426 4.18 11.57 -13.81
N ALA A 427 3.12 12.03 -14.42
CA ALA A 427 2.20 11.20 -15.19
C ALA A 427 1.81 11.86 -16.51
N ASN A 428 1.30 11.09 -17.44
CA ASN A 428 0.47 11.55 -18.53
C ASN A 428 -0.95 11.00 -18.40
N MET A 429 -1.90 11.64 -19.06
CA MET A 429 -3.30 11.21 -19.12
C MET A 429 -3.71 11.08 -20.59
N ASP A 430 -4.39 10.01 -20.94
CA ASP A 430 -4.89 9.83 -22.30
C ASP A 430 -6.31 10.40 -22.48
N GLU A 431 -6.81 10.41 -23.72
CA GLU A 431 -8.15 10.88 -24.08
C GLU A 431 -9.26 10.12 -23.32
N GLU A 432 -9.01 8.89 -22.94
CA GLU A 432 -9.91 8.04 -22.16
C GLU A 432 -9.87 8.32 -20.66
N GLY A 433 -8.93 9.16 -20.20
CA GLY A 433 -8.75 9.54 -18.81
C GLY A 433 -7.88 8.57 -17.98
N TYR A 434 -7.24 7.57 -18.62
CA TYR A 434 -6.29 6.72 -17.92
C TYR A 434 -5.00 7.45 -17.66
N ILE A 435 -4.50 7.35 -16.44
CA ILE A 435 -3.18 7.87 -16.10
C ILE A 435 -2.11 6.80 -16.31
N LYS A 436 -0.96 7.21 -16.81
CA LYS A 436 0.27 6.44 -16.82
C LYS A 436 1.33 7.21 -16.01
N ILE A 437 1.75 6.65 -14.88
CA ILE A 437 2.89 7.19 -14.13
C ILE A 437 4.15 6.96 -14.95
N VAL A 438 4.80 8.04 -15.33
CA VAL A 438 6.06 8.03 -16.07
C VAL A 438 7.21 7.77 -15.12
N ASP A 439 7.24 8.50 -14.00
CA ASP A 439 8.22 8.31 -12.92
C ASP A 439 7.85 9.15 -11.69
N ARG A 440 8.67 9.07 -10.64
CA ARG A 440 8.73 10.08 -9.60
C ARG A 440 9.57 11.27 -10.08
N GLU A 441 9.17 12.50 -9.79
CA GLU A 441 9.92 13.70 -10.15
C GLU A 441 11.43 13.61 -9.78
N LYS A 442 11.71 13.06 -8.63
CA LYS A 442 13.08 12.84 -8.12
C LYS A 442 13.81 11.61 -8.71
N ASP A 443 13.11 10.72 -9.39
CA ASP A 443 13.65 9.48 -9.96
C ASP A 443 13.79 9.54 -11.48
N LEU A 444 13.17 10.52 -12.14
CA LEU A 444 13.41 10.85 -13.54
C LEU A 444 14.89 11.14 -13.79
N VAL A 445 15.44 10.55 -14.83
CA VAL A 445 16.84 10.78 -15.20
C VAL A 445 16.92 12.00 -16.12
N LYS A 446 17.62 13.04 -15.68
CA LYS A 446 17.79 14.31 -16.42
C LYS A 446 19.00 14.22 -17.34
N SER A 447 18.79 13.94 -18.61
CA SER A 447 19.88 13.72 -19.56
C SER A 447 19.85 14.72 -20.71
N GLY A 448 20.79 15.68 -20.68
CA GLY A 448 20.95 16.65 -21.77
C GLY A 448 19.75 17.55 -22.02
N GLY A 449 18.98 17.90 -20.97
CA GLY A 449 17.77 18.70 -21.06
C GLY A 449 16.50 17.89 -21.31
N GLU A 450 16.61 16.58 -21.52
CA GLU A 450 15.50 15.66 -21.74
C GLU A 450 15.28 14.74 -20.54
N TRP A 451 14.05 14.24 -20.38
CA TRP A 451 13.68 13.34 -19.31
C TRP A 451 13.63 11.89 -19.78
N ILE A 452 14.24 10.98 -19.02
CA ILE A 452 14.18 9.54 -19.27
C ILE A 452 13.42 8.89 -18.12
N SER A 453 12.35 8.17 -18.44
CA SER A 453 11.59 7.37 -17.47
C SER A 453 12.42 6.17 -17.02
N SER A 454 12.76 6.15 -15.75
CA SER A 454 13.41 4.98 -15.14
C SER A 454 12.45 3.79 -15.06
N VAL A 455 11.17 4.04 -14.84
CA VAL A 455 10.11 3.02 -14.72
C VAL A 455 9.87 2.30 -16.05
N ASP A 456 9.83 3.03 -17.18
CA ASP A 456 9.64 2.40 -18.50
C ASP A 456 10.83 1.51 -18.88
N LEU A 457 12.06 1.97 -18.57
CA LEU A 457 13.27 1.16 -18.78
C LEU A 457 13.27 -0.11 -17.90
N GLU A 458 12.91 0.02 -16.61
CA GLU A 458 12.79 -1.09 -15.66
C GLU A 458 11.78 -2.13 -16.13
N ASN A 459 10.58 -1.70 -16.49
CA ASN A 459 9.51 -2.57 -16.96
C ASN A 459 9.91 -3.33 -18.22
N THR A 460 10.55 -2.65 -19.17
CA THR A 460 11.02 -3.28 -20.39
C THR A 460 12.13 -4.29 -20.09
N LEU A 461 13.11 -3.95 -19.24
CA LEU A 461 14.17 -4.88 -18.83
C LEU A 461 13.60 -6.10 -18.12
N MET A 462 12.60 -5.96 -17.28
CA MET A 462 11.92 -7.08 -16.60
C MET A 462 11.11 -7.96 -17.56
N GLY A 463 10.79 -7.50 -18.76
CA GLY A 463 10.25 -8.30 -19.87
C GLY A 463 11.30 -9.18 -20.57
N HIS A 464 12.59 -8.97 -20.33
CA HIS A 464 13.64 -9.81 -20.92
C HIS A 464 13.68 -11.20 -20.27
N PRO A 465 13.79 -12.30 -21.06
CA PRO A 465 13.72 -13.67 -20.53
C PRO A 465 14.66 -13.99 -19.36
N ALA A 466 15.88 -13.43 -19.39
CA ALA A 466 16.90 -13.67 -18.38
C ALA A 466 16.80 -12.76 -17.15
N VAL A 467 16.03 -11.66 -17.20
CA VAL A 467 15.96 -10.67 -16.12
C VAL A 467 14.85 -11.04 -15.12
N LYS A 468 15.19 -11.10 -13.86
CA LYS A 468 14.26 -11.24 -12.74
C LYS A 468 13.76 -9.88 -12.26
N GLU A 469 14.70 -8.95 -12.04
CA GLU A 469 14.44 -7.61 -11.52
C GLU A 469 15.38 -6.60 -12.15
N ALA A 470 14.89 -5.38 -12.34
CA ALA A 470 15.67 -4.26 -12.81
C ALA A 470 15.28 -2.97 -12.07
N ALA A 471 16.26 -2.17 -11.69
CA ALA A 471 16.06 -0.81 -11.20
C ALA A 471 17.00 0.14 -11.94
N VAL A 472 16.47 1.29 -12.38
CA VAL A 472 17.25 2.30 -13.11
C VAL A 472 17.33 3.57 -12.30
N ILE A 473 18.54 4.13 -12.20
CA ILE A 473 18.81 5.39 -11.52
C ILE A 473 19.56 6.34 -12.43
N GLY A 474 19.34 7.65 -12.23
CA GLY A 474 20.21 8.68 -12.77
C GLY A 474 21.50 8.73 -11.96
N VAL A 475 22.63 8.72 -12.66
CA VAL A 475 23.98 8.91 -12.07
C VAL A 475 24.62 10.12 -12.72
N PRO A 476 25.26 11.04 -11.93
CA PRO A 476 25.86 12.24 -12.47
C PRO A 476 26.82 11.95 -13.63
N HIS A 477 26.73 12.74 -14.69
CA HIS A 477 27.55 12.58 -15.89
C HIS A 477 28.14 13.93 -16.32
N PRO A 478 29.46 14.02 -16.61
CA PRO A 478 30.14 15.29 -16.88
C PRO A 478 29.55 16.12 -18.03
N LYS A 479 28.95 15.44 -19.04
CA LYS A 479 28.41 16.09 -20.24
C LYS A 479 26.89 16.24 -20.24
N TRP A 480 26.14 15.29 -19.60
CA TRP A 480 24.71 15.13 -19.78
C TRP A 480 23.88 15.43 -18.54
N GLN A 481 24.46 16.00 -17.49
CA GLN A 481 23.90 16.09 -16.12
C GLN A 481 23.81 14.71 -15.46
N GLU A 482 22.97 13.84 -15.98
CA GLU A 482 22.83 12.45 -15.55
C GLU A 482 22.78 11.49 -16.75
N ARG A 483 23.15 10.25 -16.50
CA ARG A 483 22.90 9.13 -17.42
C ARG A 483 22.28 7.96 -16.67
N PRO A 484 21.42 7.16 -17.34
CA PRO A 484 20.82 6.01 -16.71
C PRO A 484 21.85 4.90 -16.44
N LEU A 485 21.86 4.39 -15.22
CA LEU A 485 22.52 3.15 -14.81
C LEU A 485 21.45 2.13 -14.43
N ALA A 486 21.50 0.94 -15.02
CA ALA A 486 20.58 -0.15 -14.76
C ALA A 486 21.21 -1.18 -13.81
N ALA A 487 20.62 -1.38 -12.63
CA ALA A 487 20.94 -2.44 -11.70
C ALA A 487 20.05 -3.66 -12.03
N ILE A 488 20.65 -4.81 -12.31
CA ILE A 488 19.99 -6.01 -12.85
C ILE A 488 20.16 -7.20 -11.91
N VAL A 489 19.07 -7.89 -11.62
CA VAL A 489 19.06 -9.23 -11.02
C VAL A 489 18.61 -10.23 -12.06
N LEU A 490 19.43 -11.22 -12.36
CA LEU A 490 19.08 -12.29 -13.29
C LEU A 490 18.23 -13.36 -12.62
N LYS A 491 17.48 -14.11 -13.41
CA LYS A 491 16.81 -15.34 -12.98
C LYS A 491 17.86 -16.41 -12.64
N GLU A 492 17.48 -17.39 -11.84
CA GLU A 492 18.32 -18.55 -11.52
C GLU A 492 18.71 -19.26 -12.82
N ASP A 493 19.99 -19.61 -12.94
CA ASP A 493 20.59 -20.27 -14.13
C ASP A 493 20.49 -19.48 -15.45
N ALA A 494 20.13 -18.20 -15.42
CA ALA A 494 20.08 -17.35 -16.61
C ALA A 494 21.34 -16.46 -16.71
N SER A 495 21.70 -16.11 -17.94
CA SER A 495 22.79 -15.18 -18.25
C SER A 495 22.32 -14.13 -19.26
N ALA A 496 22.84 -12.93 -19.18
CA ALA A 496 22.66 -11.87 -20.17
C ALA A 496 23.87 -10.93 -20.10
N THR A 497 24.27 -10.38 -21.24
CA THR A 497 25.33 -9.37 -21.29
C THR A 497 24.73 -7.96 -21.33
N PRO A 498 25.50 -6.91 -20.96
CA PRO A 498 25.07 -5.51 -21.13
C PRO A 498 24.63 -5.20 -22.57
N GLU A 499 25.34 -5.75 -23.56
CA GLU A 499 25.06 -5.54 -24.99
C GLU A 499 23.71 -6.14 -25.38
N GLU A 500 23.40 -7.35 -24.91
CA GLU A 500 22.12 -8.01 -25.15
C GLU A 500 20.95 -7.23 -24.52
N LEU A 501 21.09 -6.77 -23.27
CA LEU A 501 20.08 -5.95 -22.60
C LEU A 501 19.89 -4.61 -23.28
N ARG A 502 20.98 -3.97 -23.71
CA ARG A 502 20.94 -2.73 -24.47
C ARG A 502 20.25 -2.92 -25.82
N ALA A 503 20.56 -4.01 -26.55
CA ALA A 503 19.92 -4.35 -27.82
C ALA A 503 18.42 -4.68 -27.62
N TYR A 504 18.06 -5.27 -26.51
CA TYR A 504 16.67 -5.52 -26.17
C TYR A 504 15.89 -4.22 -25.97
N LEU A 505 16.43 -3.27 -25.18
CA LEU A 505 15.85 -1.95 -24.97
C LEU A 505 15.78 -1.11 -26.26
N ALA A 506 16.76 -1.23 -27.16
CA ALA A 506 16.82 -0.49 -28.41
C ALA A 506 15.66 -0.82 -29.39
N LYS A 507 14.90 -1.86 -29.14
CA LYS A 507 13.67 -2.18 -29.88
C LYS A 507 12.53 -1.20 -29.56
N THR A 508 12.57 -0.55 -28.41
CA THR A 508 11.49 0.30 -27.88
C THR A 508 11.94 1.74 -27.66
N PHE A 509 13.20 1.95 -27.26
CA PHE A 509 13.73 3.26 -26.84
C PHE A 509 14.74 3.81 -27.84
N ALA A 510 14.76 5.15 -27.96
CA ALA A 510 15.77 5.85 -28.73
C ALA A 510 17.17 5.69 -28.07
N LYS A 511 18.23 5.76 -28.88
CA LYS A 511 19.60 5.53 -28.43
C LYS A 511 20.02 6.37 -27.21
N TRP A 512 19.56 7.61 -27.15
CA TRP A 512 19.90 8.53 -26.07
C TRP A 512 19.21 8.19 -24.73
N GLN A 513 18.13 7.41 -24.75
CA GLN A 513 17.41 6.96 -23.55
C GLN A 513 18.01 5.71 -22.93
N LEU A 514 18.84 4.96 -23.68
CA LEU A 514 19.38 3.68 -23.21
C LEU A 514 20.36 3.87 -22.05
N PRO A 515 20.38 2.95 -21.08
CA PRO A 515 21.39 2.96 -20.02
C PRO A 515 22.81 2.89 -20.57
N ASP A 516 23.69 3.72 -20.04
CA ASP A 516 25.11 3.68 -20.38
C ASP A 516 25.86 2.62 -19.58
N ALA A 517 25.32 2.21 -18.42
CA ALA A 517 25.88 1.15 -17.59
C ALA A 517 24.83 0.12 -17.17
N PHE A 518 25.23 -1.15 -17.09
CA PHE A 518 24.48 -2.26 -16.53
C PHE A 518 25.30 -2.93 -15.44
N VAL A 519 24.75 -2.98 -14.23
CA VAL A 519 25.41 -3.59 -13.06
C VAL A 519 24.61 -4.81 -12.61
N PHE A 520 25.23 -5.97 -12.63
CA PHE A 520 24.59 -7.20 -12.17
C PHE A 520 24.76 -7.33 -10.65
N MET A 521 23.65 -7.63 -9.96
CA MET A 521 23.56 -7.71 -8.51
C MET A 521 22.83 -8.99 -8.09
N ASN A 522 23.09 -9.46 -6.87
CA ASN A 522 22.33 -10.57 -6.30
C ASN A 522 20.90 -10.14 -5.89
N GLU A 523 20.77 -8.90 -5.41
CA GLU A 523 19.51 -8.31 -5.01
C GLU A 523 19.52 -6.79 -5.18
N ILE A 524 18.33 -6.20 -5.44
CA ILE A 524 18.14 -4.74 -5.46
C ILE A 524 17.63 -4.31 -4.08
N PRO A 525 18.24 -3.27 -3.44
CA PRO A 525 17.77 -2.74 -2.17
C PRO A 525 16.28 -2.38 -2.21
N ARG A 526 15.55 -2.70 -1.13
CA ARG A 526 14.10 -2.50 -1.04
C ARG A 526 13.70 -1.65 0.15
N THR A 527 12.57 -0.99 -0.01
CA THR A 527 11.85 -0.40 1.11
C THR A 527 11.20 -1.49 1.96
N SER A 528 10.78 -1.14 3.16
CA SER A 528 10.06 -2.03 4.07
C SER A 528 8.75 -2.63 3.50
N VAL A 529 8.23 -2.06 2.42
CA VAL A 529 7.02 -2.53 1.74
C VAL A 529 7.31 -3.22 0.40
N GLY A 530 8.59 -3.56 0.13
CA GLY A 530 9.00 -4.33 -1.04
C GLY A 530 9.26 -3.52 -2.31
N LYS A 531 9.15 -2.18 -2.30
CA LYS A 531 9.50 -1.32 -3.45
C LYS A 531 11.02 -1.17 -3.56
N PHE A 532 11.55 -0.98 -4.76
CA PHE A 532 12.97 -0.68 -4.96
C PHE A 532 13.37 0.62 -4.25
N LYS A 533 14.44 0.57 -3.47
CA LYS A 533 14.98 1.73 -2.74
C LYS A 533 16.05 2.43 -3.57
N LYS A 534 15.62 3.21 -4.59
CA LYS A 534 16.54 3.91 -5.51
C LYS A 534 17.50 4.85 -4.79
N THR A 535 17.12 5.42 -3.64
CA THR A 535 18.02 6.23 -2.80
C THR A 535 19.23 5.45 -2.30
N ALA A 536 19.07 4.16 -1.96
CA ALA A 536 20.18 3.31 -1.56
C ALA A 536 21.10 2.97 -2.75
N LEU A 537 20.51 2.72 -3.94
CA LEU A 537 21.29 2.54 -5.17
C LEU A 537 22.08 3.81 -5.53
N ARG A 538 21.47 5.01 -5.47
CA ARG A 538 22.17 6.27 -5.71
C ARG A 538 23.31 6.49 -4.73
N ALA A 539 23.14 6.16 -3.46
CA ALA A 539 24.21 6.23 -2.46
C ALA A 539 25.34 5.26 -2.79
N GLN A 540 25.01 4.02 -3.20
CA GLN A 540 25.99 3.00 -3.57
C GLN A 540 26.80 3.39 -4.82
N PHE A 541 26.18 4.03 -5.80
CA PHE A 541 26.79 4.45 -7.07
C PHE A 541 27.11 5.94 -7.13
N SER A 542 27.14 6.65 -6.00
CA SER A 542 27.43 8.09 -5.93
C SER A 542 28.79 8.48 -6.51
N ASN A 543 29.79 7.57 -6.43
CA ASN A 543 31.14 7.76 -6.96
C ASN A 543 31.37 6.98 -8.27
N TRP A 544 30.30 6.71 -9.03
CA TRP A 544 30.42 6.03 -10.32
C TRP A 544 31.21 6.88 -11.30
N SER A 545 32.20 6.28 -11.96
CA SER A 545 32.94 6.92 -13.05
C SER A 545 32.47 6.35 -14.39
N TRP A 546 32.19 7.23 -15.32
CA TRP A 546 31.89 6.87 -16.71
C TRP A 546 33.20 6.76 -17.46
N ASP A 547 33.57 5.56 -17.88
CA ASP A 547 34.77 5.30 -18.70
C ASP A 547 34.56 5.75 -20.16
#